data_9a0693018818a6894ffa5a0165028ae0
#
_entry.id   9a0693018818a6894ffa5a0165028ae0
#
_cell.length_a   1.000
_cell.length_b   1.000
_cell.length_c   1.000
_cell.angle_alpha   90.00
_cell.angle_beta   90.00
_cell.angle_gamma   90.00
#
_symmetry.space_group_name_H-M   'P 1'
#
loop_
_entity.id
_entity.type
_entity.pdbx_description
1 polymer ?
#
loop_
_entity_poly.entity_id
_entity_poly.type
_entity_poly.pdbx_seq_one_letter_code
_entity_poly.pdbx_strand_id
1 'polypeptide(L)'
;MQLSKNKKYQYLFFFILTIYTIFNGGNSNLSIQINFILVSLLFLFCLKDKNYNLHLKNFYKDNQKSIFIYLIFIFYLLFQIVPLPVEMLKIFSPEKFKILSKLEGEISNSSISLAPSNSFFQILNYSTLLIVVFIIKMIFYTDRHKNRFNLFLSFLGFITSIIATTFYLNGNPDIFIIKNTFYKNASTGFFINRTIFAVFLLFSLISSLELLRNFQIKVNKKTDNFFLKIYIRLFIVFITIGIVTSFSRIGNFLFLVTILSYLINEFYFAKVKNNSIKYIVVLILLIDILIVGLYFGGSKIIDRFYFLSN
;
A
#
# COMPACT_ATOMS: atom_id res chain seq x y z
N MET A 1 22.51 -20.94 -13.91
CA MET A 1 22.79 -19.50 -13.94
C MET A 1 21.54 -18.61 -13.97
N GLN A 2 20.47 -18.92 -14.71
CA GLN A 2 19.21 -18.13 -14.75
C GLN A 2 18.45 -18.05 -13.41
N LEU A 3 18.38 -19.14 -12.64
CA LEU A 3 17.71 -19.16 -11.31
C LEU A 3 18.34 -18.21 -10.28
N SER A 4 19.64 -17.91 -10.41
CA SER A 4 20.33 -16.96 -9.52
C SER A 4 20.01 -15.51 -9.86
N LYS A 5 19.86 -15.17 -11.15
CA LYS A 5 19.49 -13.82 -11.60
C LYS A 5 18.08 -13.41 -11.15
N ASN A 6 17.10 -14.31 -11.29
CA ASN A 6 15.72 -14.06 -10.84
C ASN A 6 15.63 -13.75 -9.36
N LYS A 7 16.41 -14.44 -8.52
CA LYS A 7 16.45 -14.16 -7.08
C LYS A 7 17.01 -12.75 -6.80
N LYS A 8 18.06 -12.34 -7.54
CA LYS A 8 18.68 -11.02 -7.36
C LYS A 8 17.69 -9.88 -7.56
N TYR A 9 16.89 -9.89 -8.64
CA TYR A 9 15.90 -8.85 -8.90
C TYR A 9 14.75 -8.85 -7.87
N GLN A 10 14.33 -10.04 -7.38
CA GLN A 10 13.36 -10.14 -6.29
C GLN A 10 13.88 -9.48 -5.01
N TYR A 11 15.11 -9.76 -4.60
CA TYR A 11 15.71 -9.16 -3.41
C TYR A 11 15.92 -7.65 -3.55
N LEU A 12 16.32 -7.17 -4.73
CA LEU A 12 16.42 -5.73 -5.00
C LEU A 12 15.04 -5.05 -4.88
N PHE A 13 14.00 -5.66 -5.41
CA PHE A 13 12.63 -5.16 -5.28
C PHE A 13 12.18 -5.12 -3.82
N PHE A 14 12.45 -6.18 -3.05
CA PHE A 14 12.15 -6.23 -1.62
C PHE A 14 12.91 -5.15 -0.84
N PHE A 15 14.16 -4.92 -1.15
CA PHE A 15 14.96 -3.88 -0.55
C PHE A 15 14.39 -2.48 -0.83
N ILE A 16 13.98 -2.20 -2.06
CA ILE A 16 13.33 -0.93 -2.43
C ILE A 16 12.02 -0.74 -1.64
N LEU A 17 11.19 -1.77 -1.54
CA LEU A 17 9.94 -1.71 -0.76
C LEU A 17 10.21 -1.48 0.74
N THR A 18 11.25 -2.08 1.29
CA THR A 18 11.64 -1.87 2.69
C THR A 18 12.09 -0.43 2.92
N ILE A 19 12.93 0.11 2.04
CA ILE A 19 13.34 1.53 2.09
C ILE A 19 12.12 2.44 2.03
N TYR A 20 11.22 2.19 1.09
CA TYR A 20 10.00 2.98 0.93
C TYR A 20 9.13 3.02 2.19
N THR A 21 8.97 1.86 2.87
CA THR A 21 8.20 1.81 4.12
C THR A 21 8.88 2.52 5.27
N ILE A 22 10.20 2.41 5.41
CA ILE A 22 10.97 3.04 6.51
C ILE A 22 11.01 4.57 6.36
N PHE A 23 11.16 5.09 5.14
CA PHE A 23 11.18 6.53 4.90
C PHE A 23 9.78 7.12 4.82
N ASN A 24 9.15 7.31 5.98
CA ASN A 24 7.84 7.96 6.16
C ASN A 24 6.70 7.35 5.33
N GLY A 25 6.77 6.06 5.03
CA GLY A 25 5.82 5.41 4.13
C GLY A 25 5.78 6.05 2.73
N GLY A 26 6.90 6.64 2.29
CA GLY A 26 7.02 7.28 0.98
C GLY A 26 6.32 8.63 0.83
N ASN A 27 5.92 9.29 1.89
CA ASN A 27 5.07 10.50 1.82
C ASN A 27 5.87 11.82 1.78
N SER A 28 7.19 11.79 1.87
CA SER A 28 8.02 13.00 1.71
C SER A 28 8.42 13.18 0.24
N ASN A 29 8.55 14.45 -0.19
CA ASN A 29 8.96 14.77 -1.57
C ASN A 29 10.28 14.09 -1.95
N LEU A 30 11.22 14.03 -1.02
CA LEU A 30 12.51 13.38 -1.21
C LEU A 30 12.35 11.84 -1.35
N SER A 31 11.50 11.21 -0.52
CA SER A 31 11.25 9.78 -0.64
C SER A 31 10.54 9.40 -1.94
N ILE A 32 9.63 10.24 -2.45
CA ILE A 32 8.98 10.05 -3.76
C ILE A 32 10.02 10.05 -4.88
N GLN A 33 10.95 11.03 -4.88
CA GLN A 33 12.00 11.13 -5.89
C GLN A 33 12.95 9.92 -5.86
N ILE A 34 13.46 9.57 -4.67
CA ILE A 34 14.36 8.42 -4.50
C ILE A 34 13.67 7.15 -4.96
N ASN A 35 12.42 6.95 -4.57
CA ASN A 35 11.66 5.76 -4.94
C ASN A 35 11.45 5.68 -6.46
N PHE A 36 11.09 6.78 -7.11
CA PHE A 36 10.95 6.85 -8.57
C PHE A 36 12.27 6.46 -9.27
N ILE A 37 13.40 6.98 -8.82
CA ILE A 37 14.72 6.67 -9.39
C ILE A 37 15.05 5.18 -9.19
N LEU A 38 14.92 4.65 -7.98
CA LEU A 38 15.27 3.26 -7.67
C LEU A 38 14.39 2.27 -8.43
N VAL A 39 13.08 2.53 -8.48
CA VAL A 39 12.11 1.69 -9.20
C VAL A 39 12.36 1.76 -10.72
N SER A 40 12.64 2.94 -11.27
CA SER A 40 12.95 3.10 -12.69
C SER A 40 14.25 2.39 -13.07
N LEU A 41 15.30 2.49 -12.25
CA LEU A 41 16.54 1.76 -12.46
C LEU A 41 16.33 0.24 -12.44
N LEU A 42 15.56 -0.26 -11.47
CA LEU A 42 15.23 -1.69 -11.41
C LEU A 42 14.45 -2.13 -12.65
N PHE A 43 13.50 -1.32 -13.11
CA PHE A 43 12.74 -1.60 -14.33
C PHE A 43 13.64 -1.70 -15.57
N LEU A 44 14.56 -0.75 -15.73
CA LEU A 44 15.54 -0.77 -16.84
C LEU A 44 16.42 -2.01 -16.78
N PHE A 45 16.85 -2.45 -15.60
CA PHE A 45 17.59 -3.71 -15.46
C PHE A 45 16.74 -4.92 -15.82
N CYS A 46 15.45 -4.94 -15.44
CA CYS A 46 14.54 -6.03 -15.82
C CYS A 46 14.29 -6.08 -17.34
N LEU A 47 14.22 -4.93 -18.03
CA LEU A 47 14.04 -4.89 -19.49
C LEU A 47 15.19 -5.50 -20.28
N LYS A 48 16.40 -5.53 -19.72
CA LYS A 48 17.57 -6.19 -20.36
C LYS A 48 17.45 -7.72 -20.41
N ASP A 49 16.57 -8.31 -19.59
CA ASP A 49 16.36 -9.76 -19.58
C ASP A 49 15.23 -10.15 -20.55
N LYS A 50 15.54 -10.98 -21.55
CA LYS A 50 14.60 -11.40 -22.61
C LYS A 50 13.33 -12.07 -22.04
N ASN A 51 13.48 -12.87 -20.97
CA ASN A 51 12.34 -13.59 -20.38
C ASN A 51 11.36 -12.61 -19.72
N TYR A 52 11.86 -11.64 -18.97
CA TYR A 52 11.03 -10.62 -18.35
C TYR A 52 10.33 -9.75 -19.38
N ASN A 53 11.04 -9.39 -20.46
CA ASN A 53 10.46 -8.60 -21.53
C ASN A 53 9.30 -9.34 -22.23
N LEU A 54 9.39 -10.68 -22.38
CA LEU A 54 8.29 -11.49 -22.90
C LEU A 54 7.04 -11.43 -21.99
N HIS A 55 7.22 -11.57 -20.67
CA HIS A 55 6.11 -11.45 -19.71
C HIS A 55 5.49 -10.06 -19.71
N LEU A 56 6.31 -9.02 -19.85
CA LEU A 56 5.82 -7.64 -19.98
C LEU A 56 4.99 -7.47 -21.27
N LYS A 57 5.46 -7.97 -22.41
CA LYS A 57 4.73 -7.89 -23.68
C LYS A 57 3.38 -8.59 -23.61
N ASN A 58 3.32 -9.77 -23.01
CA ASN A 58 2.06 -10.50 -22.82
C ASN A 58 1.10 -9.70 -21.92
N PHE A 59 1.59 -9.21 -20.78
CA PHE A 59 0.78 -8.38 -19.89
C PHE A 59 0.27 -7.11 -20.57
N TYR A 60 1.12 -6.42 -21.33
CA TYR A 60 0.72 -5.24 -22.11
C TYR A 60 -0.37 -5.59 -23.11
N LYS A 61 -0.22 -6.68 -23.88
CA LYS A 61 -1.21 -7.13 -24.86
C LYS A 61 -2.57 -7.41 -24.23
N ASP A 62 -2.58 -8.05 -23.05
CA ASP A 62 -3.82 -8.40 -22.35
C ASP A 62 -4.51 -7.19 -21.67
N ASN A 63 -3.75 -6.11 -21.38
CA ASN A 63 -4.24 -4.97 -20.61
C ASN A 63 -4.10 -3.63 -21.34
N GLN A 64 -4.01 -3.62 -22.66
CA GLN A 64 -3.77 -2.41 -23.48
C GLN A 64 -4.72 -1.27 -23.13
N LYS A 65 -6.04 -1.55 -23.03
CA LYS A 65 -7.07 -0.53 -22.74
C LYS A 65 -6.83 0.13 -21.38
N SER A 66 -6.57 -0.68 -20.33
CA SER A 66 -6.36 -0.16 -18.98
C SER A 66 -5.07 0.67 -18.87
N ILE A 67 -3.99 0.21 -19.52
CA ILE A 67 -2.73 0.94 -19.57
C ILE A 67 -2.91 2.26 -20.33
N PHE A 68 -3.63 2.26 -21.45
CA PHE A 68 -3.90 3.45 -22.25
C PHE A 68 -4.69 4.49 -21.44
N ILE A 69 -5.75 4.08 -20.73
CA ILE A 69 -6.53 4.97 -19.85
C ILE A 69 -5.63 5.56 -18.77
N TYR A 70 -4.76 4.75 -18.18
CA TYR A 70 -3.83 5.23 -17.15
C TYR A 70 -2.80 6.22 -17.70
N LEU A 71 -2.30 6.01 -18.91
CA LEU A 71 -1.40 6.94 -19.59
C LEU A 71 -2.09 8.27 -19.93
N ILE A 72 -3.37 8.23 -20.36
CA ILE A 72 -4.17 9.46 -20.54
C ILE A 72 -4.28 10.22 -19.23
N PHE A 73 -4.52 9.52 -18.11
CA PHE A 73 -4.59 10.16 -16.80
C PHE A 73 -3.26 10.84 -16.43
N ILE A 74 -2.11 10.18 -16.62
CA ILE A 74 -0.79 10.79 -16.38
C ILE A 74 -0.59 12.01 -17.30
N PHE A 75 -0.97 11.89 -18.58
CA PHE A 75 -0.86 13.00 -19.52
C PHE A 75 -1.72 14.19 -19.10
N TYR A 76 -2.94 13.94 -18.62
CA TYR A 76 -3.79 14.98 -18.06
C TYR A 76 -3.15 15.68 -16.87
N LEU A 77 -2.51 14.95 -15.96
CA LEU A 77 -1.79 15.54 -14.82
C LEU A 77 -0.59 16.38 -15.29
N LEU A 78 0.14 15.94 -16.31
CA LEU A 78 1.23 16.70 -16.92
C LEU A 78 0.71 18.00 -17.52
N PHE A 79 -0.41 17.95 -18.25
CA PHE A 79 -1.06 19.12 -18.83
C PHE A 79 -1.40 20.18 -17.76
N GLN A 80 -1.81 19.77 -16.57
CA GLN A 80 -2.14 20.69 -15.48
C GLN A 80 -0.94 21.53 -14.98
N ILE A 81 0.29 21.08 -15.22
CA ILE A 81 1.53 21.77 -14.77
C ILE A 81 2.04 22.73 -15.84
N VAL A 82 1.72 22.49 -17.10
CA VAL A 82 2.21 23.32 -18.21
C VAL A 82 1.73 24.76 -18.03
N PRO A 83 2.63 25.76 -18.12
CA PRO A 83 2.24 27.16 -18.10
C PRO A 83 1.46 27.51 -19.36
N LEU A 84 0.22 27.92 -19.21
CA LEU A 84 -0.69 28.31 -20.29
C LEU A 84 -0.75 29.82 -20.42
N PRO A 85 -0.95 30.34 -21.65
CA PRO A 85 -1.29 31.73 -21.87
C PRO A 85 -2.57 32.15 -21.12
N VAL A 86 -2.65 33.41 -20.74
CA VAL A 86 -3.75 33.95 -19.94
C VAL A 86 -5.13 33.63 -20.52
N GLU A 87 -5.27 33.71 -21.85
CA GLU A 87 -6.53 33.42 -22.57
C GLU A 87 -6.96 31.94 -22.36
N MET A 88 -6.01 31.01 -22.47
CA MET A 88 -6.28 29.61 -22.24
C MET A 88 -6.57 29.32 -20.75
N LEU A 89 -5.86 29.99 -19.85
CA LEU A 89 -6.09 29.84 -18.42
C LEU A 89 -7.52 30.26 -18.03
N LYS A 90 -8.05 31.32 -18.67
CA LYS A 90 -9.43 31.77 -18.45
C LYS A 90 -10.46 30.72 -18.82
N ILE A 91 -10.18 29.89 -19.84
CA ILE A 91 -11.07 28.83 -20.31
C ILE A 91 -10.92 27.57 -19.41
N PHE A 92 -9.70 27.11 -19.19
CA PHE A 92 -9.43 25.84 -18.51
C PHE A 92 -9.47 25.93 -16.98
N SER A 93 -9.23 27.12 -16.40
CA SER A 93 -9.23 27.32 -14.95
C SER A 93 -9.71 28.72 -14.57
N PRO A 94 -11.02 29.01 -14.76
CA PRO A 94 -11.59 30.34 -14.54
C PRO A 94 -11.42 30.82 -13.11
N GLU A 95 -11.52 29.94 -12.12
CA GLU A 95 -11.35 30.32 -10.71
C GLU A 95 -9.91 30.74 -10.40
N LYS A 96 -8.92 30.04 -10.95
CA LYS A 96 -7.52 30.46 -10.80
C LYS A 96 -7.26 31.80 -11.49
N PHE A 97 -7.85 32.00 -12.68
CA PHE A 97 -7.77 33.27 -13.37
C PHE A 97 -8.34 34.41 -12.52
N LYS A 98 -9.51 34.22 -11.87
CA LYS A 98 -10.09 35.17 -10.94
C LYS A 98 -9.19 35.48 -9.74
N ILE A 99 -8.53 34.47 -9.20
CA ILE A 99 -7.59 34.66 -8.09
C ILE A 99 -6.39 35.51 -8.55
N LEU A 100 -5.79 35.17 -9.70
CA LEU A 100 -4.65 35.90 -10.25
C LEU A 100 -5.01 37.34 -10.63
N SER A 101 -6.22 37.59 -11.19
CA SER A 101 -6.68 38.93 -11.56
C SER A 101 -6.92 39.87 -10.39
N LYS A 102 -7.05 39.32 -9.15
CA LYS A 102 -7.16 40.10 -7.92
C LYS A 102 -5.78 40.44 -7.30
N LEU A 103 -4.72 39.76 -7.72
CA LEU A 103 -3.36 40.08 -7.32
C LEU A 103 -2.87 41.25 -8.22
N GLU A 104 -2.48 42.36 -7.62
CA GLU A 104 -1.96 43.53 -8.33
C GLU A 104 -0.67 43.13 -9.07
N GLY A 105 -0.75 43.04 -10.41
CA GLY A 105 0.38 42.71 -11.26
C GLY A 105 -0.06 42.22 -12.66
N GLU A 106 0.88 42.24 -13.61
CA GLU A 106 0.64 41.65 -14.93
C GLU A 106 0.49 40.13 -14.80
N ILE A 107 -0.64 39.59 -15.28
CA ILE A 107 -0.88 38.15 -15.27
C ILE A 107 0.04 37.53 -16.32
N SER A 108 1.10 36.87 -15.86
CA SER A 108 1.99 36.08 -16.71
C SER A 108 1.40 34.67 -16.97
N ASN A 109 2.02 33.94 -17.90
CA ASN A 109 1.69 32.52 -18.14
C ASN A 109 1.68 31.73 -16.84
N SER A 110 0.61 30.98 -16.61
CA SER A 110 0.44 30.21 -15.37
C SER A 110 -0.15 28.82 -15.65
N SER A 111 0.20 27.86 -14.81
CA SER A 111 -0.34 26.49 -14.90
C SER A 111 -1.79 26.43 -14.43
N ILE A 112 -2.53 25.37 -14.81
CA ILE A 112 -3.87 25.09 -14.27
C ILE A 112 -3.79 24.79 -12.78
N SER A 113 -2.78 24.00 -12.36
CA SER A 113 -2.58 23.65 -10.97
C SER A 113 -2.25 24.88 -10.11
N LEU A 114 -2.88 24.98 -8.94
CA LEU A 114 -2.56 26.00 -7.92
C LEU A 114 -1.20 25.75 -7.26
N ALA A 115 -0.77 24.49 -7.21
CA ALA A 115 0.51 24.08 -6.62
C ALA A 115 1.29 23.16 -7.58
N PRO A 116 1.92 23.72 -8.64
CA PRO A 116 2.57 22.92 -9.70
C PRO A 116 3.65 21.96 -9.18
N SER A 117 4.43 22.39 -8.18
CA SER A 117 5.44 21.56 -7.55
C SER A 117 4.85 20.30 -6.89
N ASN A 118 3.75 20.45 -6.14
CA ASN A 118 3.07 19.32 -5.52
C ASN A 118 2.46 18.39 -6.58
N SER A 119 1.88 18.95 -7.64
CA SER A 119 1.35 18.18 -8.77
C SER A 119 2.46 17.38 -9.46
N PHE A 120 3.66 17.92 -9.60
CA PHE A 120 4.82 17.21 -10.14
C PHE A 120 5.19 15.98 -9.30
N PHE A 121 5.25 16.11 -7.96
CA PHE A 121 5.52 14.96 -7.10
C PHE A 121 4.42 13.90 -7.19
N GLN A 122 3.16 14.28 -7.36
CA GLN A 122 2.09 13.32 -7.57
C GLN A 122 2.24 12.56 -8.91
N ILE A 123 2.67 13.23 -9.97
CA ILE A 123 2.96 12.59 -11.26
C ILE A 123 4.07 11.55 -11.11
N LEU A 124 5.15 11.89 -10.41
CA LEU A 124 6.23 10.93 -10.12
C LEU A 124 5.68 9.73 -9.35
N ASN A 125 4.81 9.95 -8.38
CA ASN A 125 4.21 8.88 -7.57
C ASN A 125 3.33 7.95 -8.41
N TYR A 126 2.43 8.48 -9.24
CA TYR A 126 1.61 7.68 -10.16
C TYR A 126 2.45 6.96 -11.22
N SER A 127 3.48 7.61 -11.75
CA SER A 127 4.41 6.97 -12.70
C SER A 127 5.15 5.80 -12.03
N THR A 128 5.61 5.98 -10.80
CA THR A 128 6.22 4.90 -10.00
C THR A 128 5.27 3.72 -9.82
N LEU A 129 4.01 3.99 -9.52
CA LEU A 129 2.99 2.94 -9.35
C LEU A 129 2.82 2.09 -10.61
N LEU A 130 2.76 2.73 -11.78
CA LEU A 130 2.69 2.01 -13.07
C LEU A 130 3.91 1.13 -13.29
N ILE A 131 5.11 1.67 -13.04
CA ILE A 131 6.36 0.93 -13.20
C ILE A 131 6.42 -0.25 -12.22
N VAL A 132 5.99 -0.07 -10.98
CA VAL A 132 5.90 -1.15 -9.97
C VAL A 132 4.97 -2.27 -10.44
N VAL A 133 3.82 -1.95 -11.03
CA VAL A 133 2.90 -2.95 -11.60
C VAL A 133 3.61 -3.76 -12.70
N PHE A 134 4.36 -3.11 -13.59
CA PHE A 134 5.15 -3.80 -14.62
C PHE A 134 6.21 -4.70 -14.01
N ILE A 135 6.99 -4.23 -13.03
CA ILE A 135 8.02 -5.01 -12.34
C ILE A 135 7.40 -6.25 -11.68
N ILE A 136 6.27 -6.09 -10.96
CA ILE A 136 5.58 -7.22 -10.32
C ILE A 136 5.19 -8.27 -11.36
N LYS A 137 4.63 -7.88 -12.50
CA LYS A 137 4.24 -8.81 -13.57
C LYS A 137 5.43 -9.48 -14.23
N MET A 138 6.57 -8.77 -14.34
CA MET A 138 7.80 -9.33 -14.90
C MET A 138 8.48 -10.34 -13.95
N ILE A 139 8.59 -10.02 -12.67
CA ILE A 139 9.40 -10.78 -11.71
C ILE A 139 8.59 -11.89 -11.03
N PHE A 140 7.31 -11.65 -10.71
CA PHE A 140 6.47 -12.56 -9.91
C PHE A 140 5.45 -13.34 -10.75
N TYR A 141 5.83 -13.83 -11.91
CA TYR A 141 4.96 -14.53 -12.85
C TYR A 141 4.62 -15.98 -12.43
N THR A 142 5.45 -16.66 -11.62
CA THR A 142 5.18 -18.02 -11.12
C THR A 142 4.58 -18.01 -9.73
N ASP A 143 3.80 -19.04 -9.37
CA ASP A 143 3.20 -19.15 -8.02
C ASP A 143 4.26 -19.24 -6.93
N ARG A 144 5.43 -19.84 -7.20
CA ARG A 144 6.54 -19.86 -6.26
C ARG A 144 7.07 -18.45 -5.99
N HIS A 145 7.15 -17.60 -7.01
CA HIS A 145 7.59 -16.21 -6.87
C HIS A 145 6.54 -15.37 -6.17
N LYS A 146 5.24 -15.55 -6.49
CA LYS A 146 4.12 -14.90 -5.80
C LYS A 146 4.13 -15.23 -4.30
N ASN A 147 4.31 -16.51 -3.94
CA ASN A 147 4.38 -16.92 -2.54
C ASN A 147 5.57 -16.28 -1.80
N ARG A 148 6.71 -16.08 -2.47
CA ARG A 148 7.85 -15.35 -1.86
C ARG A 148 7.52 -13.87 -1.65
N PHE A 149 6.84 -13.24 -2.60
CA PHE A 149 6.39 -11.86 -2.45
C PHE A 149 5.40 -11.73 -1.30
N ASN A 150 4.41 -12.60 -1.23
CA ASN A 150 3.45 -12.62 -0.14
C ASN A 150 4.13 -12.86 1.22
N LEU A 151 5.12 -13.76 1.29
CA LEU A 151 5.87 -13.99 2.53
C LEU A 151 6.66 -12.75 2.95
N PHE A 152 7.32 -12.08 2.00
CA PHE A 152 8.04 -10.85 2.28
C PHE A 152 7.09 -9.74 2.76
N LEU A 153 5.95 -9.54 2.09
CA LEU A 153 4.99 -8.51 2.47
C LEU A 153 4.34 -8.79 3.83
N SER A 154 4.03 -10.05 4.13
CA SER A 154 3.55 -10.49 5.43
C SER A 154 4.56 -10.23 6.55
N PHE A 155 5.82 -10.55 6.32
CA PHE A 155 6.91 -10.31 7.26
C PHE A 155 7.17 -8.81 7.48
N LEU A 156 7.17 -8.03 6.41
CA LEU A 156 7.32 -6.58 6.49
C LEU A 156 6.17 -5.95 7.29
N GLY A 157 4.92 -6.38 7.03
CA GLY A 157 3.75 -5.95 7.79
C GLY A 157 3.82 -6.35 9.27
N PHE A 158 4.29 -7.54 9.57
CA PHE A 158 4.50 -8.01 10.93
C PHE A 158 5.49 -7.13 11.71
N ILE A 159 6.67 -6.87 11.13
CA ILE A 159 7.69 -6.02 11.78
C ILE A 159 7.18 -4.58 11.96
N THR A 160 6.60 -4.00 10.92
CA THR A 160 6.07 -2.64 11.01
C THR A 160 4.92 -2.52 12.01
N SER A 161 4.09 -3.55 12.15
CA SER A 161 3.03 -3.61 13.14
C SER A 161 3.57 -3.67 14.58
N ILE A 162 4.59 -4.49 14.85
CA ILE A 162 5.23 -4.54 16.18
C ILE A 162 5.83 -3.19 16.53
N ILE A 163 6.60 -2.59 15.61
CA ILE A 163 7.22 -1.27 15.84
C ILE A 163 6.16 -0.21 16.11
N ALA A 164 5.08 -0.20 15.31
CA ALA A 164 4.01 0.77 15.46
C ALA A 164 3.26 0.64 16.79
N THR A 165 2.96 -0.59 17.22
CA THR A 165 2.28 -0.84 18.49
C THR A 165 3.17 -0.54 19.69
N THR A 166 4.45 -0.89 19.65
CA THR A 166 5.40 -0.54 20.71
C THR A 166 5.59 0.97 20.83
N PHE A 167 5.67 1.70 19.73
CA PHE A 167 5.73 3.17 19.77
C PHE A 167 4.46 3.79 20.35
N TYR A 168 3.30 3.29 19.93
CA TYR A 168 2.02 3.74 20.47
C TYR A 168 1.93 3.56 21.99
N LEU A 169 2.34 2.41 22.52
CA LEU A 169 2.33 2.12 23.95
C LEU A 169 3.31 3.02 24.73
N ASN A 170 4.39 3.47 24.11
CA ASN A 170 5.37 4.40 24.68
C ASN A 170 5.04 5.88 24.41
N GLY A 171 3.81 6.21 23.98
CA GLY A 171 3.38 7.58 23.75
C GLY A 171 3.88 8.20 22.44
N ASN A 172 4.28 7.39 21.47
CA ASN A 172 4.80 7.79 20.15
C ASN A 172 5.96 8.79 20.25
N PRO A 173 7.12 8.41 20.83
CA PRO A 173 8.28 9.27 20.92
C PRO A 173 8.81 9.61 19.53
N ASP A 174 9.30 10.83 19.35
CA ASP A 174 10.01 11.21 18.12
C ASP A 174 11.38 10.53 18.11
N ILE A 175 11.62 9.70 17.10
CA ILE A 175 12.91 9.02 16.88
C ILE A 175 13.44 9.50 15.52
N PHE A 176 14.76 9.65 15.41
CA PHE A 176 15.56 10.23 14.33
C PHE A 176 14.94 10.29 12.91
N ILE A 177 14.23 9.24 12.48
CA ILE A 177 13.56 9.16 11.15
C ILE A 177 12.06 9.34 11.28
N ILE A 178 11.48 9.06 12.46
CA ILE A 178 10.05 9.01 12.70
C ILE A 178 9.66 10.22 13.54
N LYS A 179 9.04 11.21 12.88
CA LYS A 179 8.46 12.37 13.57
C LYS A 179 6.94 12.23 13.61
N ASN A 180 6.44 11.64 14.69
CA ASN A 180 5.00 11.47 14.92
C ASN A 180 4.38 12.70 15.59
N THR A 181 4.37 13.80 14.88
CA THR A 181 3.83 15.08 15.40
C THR A 181 2.31 15.12 15.43
N PHE A 182 1.61 14.38 14.55
CA PHE A 182 0.17 14.52 14.37
C PHE A 182 -0.68 13.48 15.10
N TYR A 183 -0.20 12.25 15.31
CA TYR A 183 -1.00 11.14 15.82
C TYR A 183 -0.39 10.51 17.08
N LYS A 184 -0.32 11.27 18.18
CA LYS A 184 0.21 10.74 19.44
C LYS A 184 -0.63 9.59 20.03
N ASN A 185 -1.94 9.59 19.75
CA ASN A 185 -2.90 8.61 20.29
C ASN A 185 -3.28 7.50 19.30
N ALA A 186 -2.41 7.17 18.32
CA ALA A 186 -2.65 6.11 17.36
C ALA A 186 -1.35 5.48 16.91
N SER A 187 -1.36 4.18 16.58
CA SER A 187 -0.19 3.53 16.01
C SER A 187 -0.05 3.91 14.53
N THR A 188 1.13 4.40 14.15
CA THR A 188 1.46 4.77 12.78
C THR A 188 2.81 4.20 12.33
N GLY A 189 3.68 3.82 13.28
CA GLY A 189 5.01 3.30 12.98
C GLY A 189 5.84 4.28 12.15
N PHE A 190 6.31 3.80 11.01
CA PHE A 190 7.08 4.62 10.06
C PHE A 190 6.23 5.55 9.19
N PHE A 191 4.90 5.45 9.25
CA PHE A 191 4.01 6.21 8.38
C PHE A 191 3.56 7.50 9.04
N ILE A 192 3.51 8.60 8.29
CA ILE A 192 2.99 9.88 8.78
C ILE A 192 1.47 9.79 8.99
N ASN A 193 0.78 9.05 8.11
CA ASN A 193 -0.67 8.95 8.12
C ASN A 193 -1.13 7.57 8.58
N ARG A 194 -1.93 7.54 9.67
CA ARG A 194 -2.50 6.31 10.23
C ARG A 194 -3.37 5.52 9.25
N THR A 195 -4.04 6.18 8.30
CA THR A 195 -4.87 5.52 7.30
C THR A 195 -4.01 4.78 6.28
N ILE A 196 -2.93 5.40 5.80
CA ILE A 196 -1.98 4.78 4.87
C ILE A 196 -1.32 3.58 5.54
N PHE A 197 -0.93 3.71 6.81
CA PHE A 197 -0.40 2.61 7.62
C PHE A 197 -1.39 1.43 7.70
N ALA A 198 -2.64 1.69 8.05
CA ALA A 198 -3.68 0.66 8.14
C ALA A 198 -3.90 -0.04 6.78
N VAL A 199 -3.95 0.70 5.68
CA VAL A 199 -4.08 0.14 4.32
C VAL A 199 -2.87 -0.71 3.95
N PHE A 200 -1.65 -0.28 4.27
CA PHE A 200 -0.44 -1.09 4.08
C PHE A 200 -0.52 -2.42 4.85
N LEU A 201 -0.96 -2.38 6.11
CA LEU A 201 -1.16 -3.58 6.91
C LEU A 201 -2.27 -4.49 6.36
N LEU A 202 -3.31 -3.94 5.74
CA LEU A 202 -4.35 -4.72 5.04
C LEU A 202 -3.77 -5.53 3.88
N PHE A 203 -2.90 -4.96 3.06
CA PHE A 203 -2.22 -5.71 2.00
C PHE A 203 -1.34 -6.83 2.58
N SER A 204 -0.68 -6.57 3.70
CA SER A 204 0.12 -7.57 4.41
C SER A 204 -0.74 -8.68 5.00
N LEU A 205 -1.93 -8.36 5.51
CA LEU A 205 -2.92 -9.32 6.02
C LEU A 205 -3.43 -10.22 4.90
N ILE A 206 -3.85 -9.65 3.77
CA ILE A 206 -4.31 -10.41 2.60
C ILE A 206 -3.22 -11.36 2.13
N SER A 207 -1.97 -10.89 2.07
CA SER A 207 -0.82 -11.71 1.70
C SER A 207 -0.59 -12.87 2.67
N SER A 208 -0.77 -12.64 3.98
CA SER A 208 -0.66 -13.67 5.03
C SER A 208 -1.77 -14.72 4.91
N LEU A 209 -3.01 -14.30 4.68
CA LEU A 209 -4.16 -15.19 4.48
C LEU A 209 -4.00 -16.06 3.22
N GLU A 210 -3.54 -15.47 2.13
CA GLU A 210 -3.29 -16.21 0.88
C GLU A 210 -2.15 -17.23 1.03
N LEU A 211 -1.08 -16.89 1.75
CA LEU A 211 -0.02 -17.84 2.09
C LEU A 211 -0.57 -19.02 2.89
N LEU A 212 -1.34 -18.73 3.92
CA LEU A 212 -1.92 -19.77 4.76
C LEU A 212 -2.78 -20.73 3.95
N ARG A 213 -3.60 -20.18 3.02
CA ARG A 213 -4.40 -20.97 2.08
C ARG A 213 -3.53 -21.84 1.17
N ASN A 214 -2.51 -21.27 0.54
CA ASN A 214 -1.63 -21.98 -0.38
C ASN A 214 -0.85 -23.11 0.28
N PHE A 215 -0.42 -22.93 1.54
CA PHE A 215 0.28 -23.97 2.31
C PHE A 215 -0.66 -25.06 2.83
N GLN A 216 -1.95 -24.81 2.93
CA GLN A 216 -2.92 -25.81 3.32
C GLN A 216 -3.33 -26.71 2.16
N ILE A 217 -3.45 -26.16 0.95
CA ILE A 217 -3.82 -26.91 -0.25
C ILE A 217 -2.71 -27.89 -0.68
N LYS A 218 -1.44 -27.55 -0.41
CA LYS A 218 -0.26 -28.39 -0.79
C LYS A 218 0.10 -29.46 0.25
N VAL A 219 -0.86 -30.03 0.96
CA VAL A 219 -0.72 -30.91 2.15
C VAL A 219 0.01 -32.26 1.94
N ASN A 220 0.53 -32.59 0.77
CA ASN A 220 1.17 -33.90 0.51
C ASN A 220 2.63 -34.02 1.00
N LYS A 221 3.23 -33.02 1.68
CA LYS A 221 4.54 -33.12 2.35
C LYS A 221 4.41 -32.73 3.84
N LYS A 222 4.35 -33.76 4.68
CA LYS A 222 3.84 -33.71 6.05
C LYS A 222 4.64 -32.92 7.12
N THR A 223 5.89 -32.56 6.94
CA THR A 223 6.72 -32.10 8.09
C THR A 223 7.21 -30.65 8.00
N ASP A 224 7.60 -30.15 6.83
CA ASP A 224 8.31 -28.87 6.74
C ASP A 224 7.43 -27.60 6.86
N ASN A 225 6.12 -27.74 6.75
CA ASN A 225 5.22 -26.58 6.69
C ASN A 225 4.53 -26.24 8.03
N PHE A 226 4.73 -27.04 9.08
CA PHE A 226 4.04 -26.85 10.37
C PHE A 226 4.48 -25.53 11.04
N PHE A 227 5.78 -25.34 11.24
CA PHE A 227 6.34 -24.14 11.84
C PHE A 227 6.01 -22.89 11.01
N LEU A 228 6.10 -22.98 9.67
CA LEU A 228 5.76 -21.88 8.81
C LEU A 228 4.31 -21.43 8.97
N LYS A 229 3.37 -22.37 9.12
CA LYS A 229 1.95 -22.06 9.39
C LYS A 229 1.78 -21.34 10.73
N ILE A 230 2.53 -21.74 11.76
CA ILE A 230 2.50 -21.07 13.07
C ILE A 230 3.00 -19.62 12.93
N TYR A 231 4.13 -19.41 12.26
CA TYR A 231 4.66 -18.06 12.04
C TYR A 231 3.69 -17.17 11.24
N ILE A 232 3.04 -17.70 10.19
CA ILE A 232 2.05 -16.92 9.42
C ILE A 232 0.85 -16.54 10.30
N ARG A 233 0.37 -17.44 11.17
CA ARG A 233 -0.71 -17.13 12.12
C ARG A 233 -0.31 -16.02 13.09
N LEU A 234 0.91 -16.08 13.60
CA LEU A 234 1.48 -15.05 14.46
C LEU A 234 1.57 -13.71 13.71
N PHE A 235 2.00 -13.71 12.45
CA PHE A 235 1.99 -12.49 11.63
C PHE A 235 0.59 -11.89 11.50
N ILE A 236 -0.42 -12.73 11.23
CA ILE A 236 -1.82 -12.30 11.14
C ILE A 236 -2.26 -11.60 12.42
N VAL A 237 -1.99 -12.19 13.59
CA VAL A 237 -2.39 -11.62 14.89
C VAL A 237 -1.76 -10.23 15.09
N PHE A 238 -0.44 -10.10 14.93
CA PHE A 238 0.22 -8.81 15.13
C PHE A 238 -0.19 -7.76 14.10
N ILE A 239 -0.37 -8.14 12.84
CA ILE A 239 -0.87 -7.24 11.78
C ILE A 239 -2.27 -6.74 12.15
N THR A 240 -3.15 -7.62 12.64
CA THR A 240 -4.50 -7.25 13.07
C THR A 240 -4.46 -6.25 14.24
N ILE A 241 -3.61 -6.50 15.25
CA ILE A 241 -3.41 -5.55 16.35
C ILE A 241 -2.96 -4.19 15.82
N GLY A 242 -2.00 -4.16 14.89
CA GLY A 242 -1.54 -2.90 14.27
C GLY A 242 -2.63 -2.14 13.51
N ILE A 243 -3.52 -2.84 12.77
CA ILE A 243 -4.64 -2.22 12.07
C ILE A 243 -5.60 -1.59 13.08
N VAL A 244 -6.00 -2.32 14.11
CA VAL A 244 -6.96 -1.86 15.11
C VAL A 244 -6.41 -0.67 15.90
N THR A 245 -5.15 -0.76 16.38
CA THR A 245 -4.50 0.31 17.14
C THR A 245 -4.15 1.55 16.30
N SER A 246 -4.27 1.48 14.97
CA SER A 246 -4.16 2.65 14.10
C SER A 246 -5.30 3.66 14.29
N PHE A 247 -6.46 3.21 14.83
CA PHE A 247 -7.70 3.98 14.98
C PHE A 247 -8.13 4.74 13.72
N SER A 248 -7.77 4.20 12.55
CA SER A 248 -8.20 4.73 11.27
C SER A 248 -9.62 4.24 10.96
N ARG A 249 -10.59 5.15 10.85
CA ARG A 249 -11.98 4.79 10.50
C ARG A 249 -12.03 4.05 9.16
N ILE A 250 -11.36 4.60 8.14
CA ILE A 250 -11.29 4.01 6.81
C ILE A 250 -10.52 2.69 6.85
N GLY A 251 -9.40 2.63 7.59
CA GLY A 251 -8.62 1.41 7.74
C GLY A 251 -9.41 0.27 8.37
N ASN A 252 -10.12 0.52 9.46
CA ASN A 252 -10.93 -0.48 10.15
C ASN A 252 -12.16 -0.88 9.33
N PHE A 253 -12.80 0.07 8.63
CA PHE A 253 -13.89 -0.26 7.70
C PHE A 253 -13.42 -1.18 6.56
N LEU A 254 -12.31 -0.84 5.91
CA LEU A 254 -11.72 -1.68 4.85
C LEU A 254 -11.27 -3.04 5.39
N PHE A 255 -10.79 -3.10 6.63
CA PHE A 255 -10.46 -4.36 7.29
C PHE A 255 -11.68 -5.27 7.41
N LEU A 256 -12.81 -4.76 7.93
CA LEU A 256 -14.06 -5.52 8.03
C LEU A 256 -14.54 -5.99 6.66
N VAL A 257 -14.55 -5.10 5.65
CA VAL A 257 -14.94 -5.45 4.27
C VAL A 257 -14.03 -6.54 3.71
N THR A 258 -12.72 -6.44 3.93
CA THR A 258 -11.73 -7.42 3.46
C THR A 258 -11.97 -8.79 4.11
N ILE A 259 -12.17 -8.84 5.42
CA ILE A 259 -12.43 -10.08 6.16
C ILE A 259 -13.76 -10.71 5.72
N LEU A 260 -14.82 -9.93 5.59
CA LEU A 260 -16.11 -10.40 5.11
C LEU A 260 -16.02 -10.94 3.67
N SER A 261 -15.34 -10.22 2.78
CA SER A 261 -15.14 -10.66 1.40
C SER A 261 -14.34 -11.97 1.34
N TYR A 262 -13.33 -12.12 2.21
CA TYR A 262 -12.56 -13.35 2.31
C TYR A 262 -13.39 -14.52 2.83
N LEU A 263 -14.25 -14.30 3.84
CA LEU A 263 -15.20 -15.29 4.35
C LEU A 263 -16.19 -15.73 3.27
N ILE A 264 -16.81 -14.78 2.57
CA ILE A 264 -17.75 -15.07 1.49
C ILE A 264 -17.07 -15.92 0.42
N ASN A 265 -15.86 -15.56 0.01
CA ASN A 265 -15.11 -16.33 -0.97
C ASN A 265 -14.81 -17.77 -0.49
N GLU A 266 -14.42 -17.94 0.78
CA GLU A 266 -14.10 -19.26 1.33
C GLU A 266 -15.34 -20.12 1.55
N PHE A 267 -16.50 -19.54 1.87
CA PHE A 267 -17.75 -20.27 2.09
C PHE A 267 -18.45 -20.67 0.80
N TYR A 268 -18.50 -19.76 -0.18
CA TYR A 268 -19.33 -19.95 -1.38
C TYR A 268 -18.53 -20.34 -2.61
N PHE A 269 -17.31 -19.81 -2.80
CA PHE A 269 -16.55 -19.97 -4.04
C PHE A 269 -15.36 -20.91 -3.94
N ALA A 270 -14.88 -21.23 -2.73
CA ALA A 270 -13.71 -22.09 -2.60
C ALA A 270 -14.03 -23.55 -2.96
N LYS A 271 -13.29 -24.09 -3.94
CA LYS A 271 -13.39 -25.52 -4.36
C LYS A 271 -12.98 -26.48 -3.25
N VAL A 272 -12.05 -26.09 -2.39
CA VAL A 272 -11.59 -26.88 -1.24
C VAL A 272 -11.89 -26.08 0.03
N LYS A 273 -12.92 -26.52 0.76
CA LYS A 273 -13.34 -25.88 2.02
C LYS A 273 -12.29 -26.15 3.11
N ASN A 274 -11.77 -25.09 3.73
CA ASN A 274 -10.76 -25.20 4.76
C ASN A 274 -11.26 -24.68 6.12
N ASN A 275 -11.60 -25.61 7.01
CA ASN A 275 -12.11 -25.25 8.34
C ASN A 275 -11.09 -24.44 9.17
N SER A 276 -9.79 -24.72 9.04
CA SER A 276 -8.77 -23.99 9.79
C SER A 276 -8.70 -22.48 9.45
N ILE A 277 -8.96 -22.10 8.20
CA ILE A 277 -9.02 -20.69 7.79
C ILE A 277 -10.23 -20.01 8.42
N LYS A 278 -11.40 -20.68 8.44
CA LYS A 278 -12.62 -20.16 9.05
C LYS A 278 -12.39 -19.80 10.52
N TYR A 279 -11.76 -20.70 11.29
CA TYR A 279 -11.46 -20.45 12.69
C TYR A 279 -10.49 -19.27 12.88
N ILE A 280 -9.48 -19.11 12.00
CA ILE A 280 -8.55 -17.99 12.07
C ILE A 280 -9.27 -16.68 11.79
N VAL A 281 -10.14 -16.62 10.79
CA VAL A 281 -10.90 -15.42 10.47
C VAL A 281 -11.86 -15.05 11.60
N VAL A 282 -12.52 -16.03 12.21
CA VAL A 282 -13.34 -15.81 13.41
C VAL A 282 -12.49 -15.31 14.58
N LEU A 283 -11.29 -15.87 14.78
CA LEU A 283 -10.34 -15.42 15.80
C LEU A 283 -9.91 -13.96 15.57
N ILE A 284 -9.66 -13.56 14.33
CA ILE A 284 -9.31 -12.19 13.96
C ILE A 284 -10.43 -11.22 14.36
N LEU A 285 -11.69 -11.58 14.05
CA LEU A 285 -12.86 -10.77 14.42
C LEU A 285 -13.04 -10.68 15.94
N LEU A 286 -12.81 -11.77 16.66
CA LEU A 286 -12.85 -11.77 18.13
C LEU A 286 -11.76 -10.88 18.74
N ILE A 287 -10.54 -10.90 18.20
CA ILE A 287 -9.44 -10.02 18.64
C ILE A 287 -9.82 -8.55 18.40
N ASP A 288 -10.41 -8.24 17.25
CA ASP A 288 -10.87 -6.88 16.94
C ASP A 288 -11.91 -6.40 17.94
N ILE A 289 -12.94 -7.20 18.19
CA ILE A 289 -14.01 -6.90 19.18
C ILE A 289 -13.42 -6.74 20.59
N LEU A 290 -12.50 -7.61 21.00
CA LEU A 290 -11.88 -7.55 22.32
C LEU A 290 -11.02 -6.29 22.49
N ILE A 291 -10.18 -5.94 21.51
CA ILE A 291 -9.35 -4.73 21.58
C ILE A 291 -10.23 -3.49 21.59
N VAL A 292 -11.22 -3.42 20.71
CA VAL A 292 -12.15 -2.29 20.64
C VAL A 292 -13.01 -2.19 21.90
N GLY A 293 -13.53 -3.32 22.40
CA GLY A 293 -14.42 -3.33 23.55
C GLY A 293 -13.71 -3.09 24.89
N LEU A 294 -12.59 -3.78 25.14
CA LEU A 294 -11.89 -3.74 26.45
C LEU A 294 -10.97 -2.52 26.59
N TYR A 295 -10.28 -2.12 25.52
CA TYR A 295 -9.27 -1.07 25.59
C TYR A 295 -9.84 0.34 25.39
N PHE A 296 -10.95 0.45 24.65
CA PHE A 296 -11.54 1.75 24.30
C PHE A 296 -12.83 2.06 25.05
N GLY A 297 -13.40 1.07 25.74
CA GLY A 297 -14.72 1.20 26.33
C GLY A 297 -15.66 1.85 25.31
N GLY A 298 -16.74 1.25 24.90
CA GLY A 298 -17.59 1.70 23.78
C GLY A 298 -17.93 3.21 23.73
N SER A 299 -17.74 3.95 24.85
CA SER A 299 -17.91 5.40 24.98
C SER A 299 -17.05 6.20 23.99
N LYS A 300 -15.75 5.97 23.88
CA LYS A 300 -14.88 6.76 22.98
C LYS A 300 -15.17 6.56 21.49
N ILE A 301 -15.73 5.42 21.09
CA ILE A 301 -16.17 5.18 19.72
C ILE A 301 -17.50 5.87 19.48
N ILE A 302 -18.42 5.75 20.41
CA ILE A 302 -19.74 6.38 20.39
C ILE A 302 -19.59 7.92 20.38
N ASP A 303 -18.75 8.49 21.25
CA ASP A 303 -18.50 9.93 21.29
C ASP A 303 -17.95 10.47 19.94
N ARG A 304 -17.12 9.69 19.23
CA ARG A 304 -16.64 10.08 17.90
C ARG A 304 -17.70 10.03 16.81
N PHE A 305 -18.73 9.21 16.96
CA PHE A 305 -19.89 9.21 16.05
C PHE A 305 -20.84 10.36 16.38
N TYR A 306 -21.04 10.70 17.66
CA TYR A 306 -21.87 11.82 18.08
C TYR A 306 -21.28 13.19 17.68
N PHE A 307 -19.96 13.37 17.70
CA PHE A 307 -19.31 14.59 17.21
C PHE A 307 -19.41 14.84 15.69
N LEU A 308 -20.01 13.93 14.93
CA LEU A 308 -20.26 14.07 13.50
C LEU A 308 -21.71 14.40 13.16
N SER A 309 -22.61 14.35 14.16
CA SER A 309 -24.03 14.67 13.99
C SER A 309 -24.39 16.10 14.45
N ASN A 310 -23.46 16.83 15.00
CA ASN A 310 -23.49 18.25 15.31
C ASN A 310 -22.44 19.00 14.48
#